data_2fb2febe54f760fd0756be396e5991c5
#
_entry.id   2fb2febe54f760fd0756be396e5991c5
#
_cell.length_a   1.000
_cell.length_b   1.000
_cell.length_c   1.000
_cell.angle_alpha   90.00
_cell.angle_beta   90.00
_cell.angle_gamma   90.00
#
_symmetry.space_group_name_H-M   'P 1'
#
loop_
_entity.id
_entity.type
_entity.pdbx_description
1 polymer ?
#
loop_
_entity_poly.entity_id
_entity_poly.type
_entity_poly.pdbx_seq_one_letter_code
_entity_poly.pdbx_strand_id
1 'polypeptide(L)'
;MTMKLIKKIFFSFFLVFCMNIDADYIELPKDEVLKMPLPLPYNKKEYTEKDIQKFINKTINNSKQPIIIFGGNWCGDCRVLAGTFNLPTIKKFLDKHYEVLHIDVGRYEINMNLMEYFNIPREEGVPRVLVFDKNNNLLNSSSTKEWTTARDRKQQDIFNYFQNLITE
;
A
#
# COMPACT_ATOMS: atom_id res chain seq x y z
N MET A 1 -51.51 6.64 58.19
CA MET A 1 -50.42 5.64 58.24
C MET A 1 -50.03 5.39 56.76
N THR A 2 -49.07 6.17 56.26
CA THR A 2 -48.70 6.24 54.83
C THR A 2 -47.32 5.63 54.68
N MET A 3 -47.25 4.45 54.04
CA MET A 3 -46.03 3.77 53.74
C MET A 3 -45.37 4.42 52.45
N LYS A 4 -44.20 5.01 52.66
CA LYS A 4 -43.34 5.51 51.52
C LYS A 4 -42.61 4.36 50.88
N LEU A 5 -42.93 4.09 49.61
CA LEU A 5 -42.26 3.12 48.74
C LEU A 5 -40.94 3.74 48.18
N ILE A 6 -39.80 3.28 48.65
CA ILE A 6 -38.48 3.70 48.18
C ILE A 6 -38.15 2.88 46.92
N LYS A 7 -38.19 3.53 45.75
CA LYS A 7 -37.69 2.97 44.50
C LYS A 7 -36.16 3.00 44.52
N LYS A 8 -35.52 1.84 44.64
CA LYS A 8 -34.09 1.68 44.41
C LYS A 8 -33.83 1.74 42.89
N ILE A 9 -33.22 2.82 42.41
CA ILE A 9 -32.70 2.93 41.02
C ILE A 9 -31.37 2.21 41.00
N PHE A 10 -31.33 1.07 40.30
CA PHE A 10 -30.11 0.33 40.00
C PHE A 10 -29.47 1.02 38.80
N PHE A 11 -28.41 1.83 39.03
CA PHE A 11 -27.61 2.42 37.99
C PHE A 11 -26.57 1.37 37.54
N SER A 12 -26.89 0.63 36.48
CA SER A 12 -25.97 -0.33 35.88
C SER A 12 -24.88 0.44 35.11
N PHE A 13 -23.68 0.51 35.69
CA PHE A 13 -22.52 1.10 35.07
C PHE A 13 -21.96 0.09 34.04
N PHE A 14 -22.34 0.28 32.77
CA PHE A 14 -21.81 -0.53 31.65
C PHE A 14 -20.41 -0.06 31.36
N LEU A 15 -19.39 -0.76 31.86
CA LEU A 15 -17.98 -0.52 31.53
C LEU A 15 -17.75 -0.97 30.09
N VAL A 16 -17.72 0.00 29.15
CA VAL A 16 -17.26 -0.26 27.78
C VAL A 16 -15.74 -0.47 27.84
N PHE A 17 -15.35 -1.74 27.81
CA PHE A 17 -13.95 -2.13 27.68
C PHE A 17 -13.55 -1.88 26.23
N CYS A 18 -12.93 -0.72 25.93
CA CYS A 18 -12.26 -0.49 24.65
C CYS A 18 -11.09 -1.48 24.56
N MET A 19 -11.29 -2.60 23.89
CA MET A 19 -10.17 -3.43 23.43
C MET A 19 -9.44 -2.62 22.36
N ASN A 20 -8.27 -2.10 22.70
CA ASN A 20 -7.31 -1.68 21.71
C ASN A 20 -6.88 -2.96 20.98
N ILE A 21 -7.38 -3.16 19.75
CA ILE A 21 -6.85 -4.17 18.85
C ILE A 21 -5.58 -3.53 18.28
N ASP A 22 -4.45 -3.76 18.96
CA ASP A 22 -3.15 -3.49 18.33
C ASP A 22 -3.08 -4.39 17.09
N ALA A 23 -2.98 -3.77 15.91
CA ALA A 23 -2.76 -4.51 14.69
C ALA A 23 -1.40 -5.25 14.83
N ASP A 24 -1.46 -6.57 14.91
CA ASP A 24 -0.25 -7.40 15.07
C ASP A 24 0.48 -7.45 13.72
N TYR A 25 1.42 -6.52 13.54
CA TYR A 25 2.23 -6.44 12.33
C TYR A 25 3.21 -7.62 12.23
N ILE A 26 3.35 -8.13 11.02
CA ILE A 26 4.42 -9.07 10.71
C ILE A 26 5.75 -8.31 10.76
N GLU A 27 6.62 -8.70 11.69
CA GLU A 27 7.94 -8.14 11.84
C GLU A 27 8.94 -8.77 10.88
N LEU A 28 9.85 -7.95 10.33
CA LEU A 28 10.94 -8.45 9.49
C LEU A 28 12.02 -9.12 10.34
N PRO A 29 12.50 -10.31 9.96
CA PRO A 29 13.71 -10.89 10.52
C PRO A 29 14.91 -9.92 10.40
N LYS A 30 15.77 -9.87 11.43
CA LYS A 30 16.90 -8.93 11.47
C LYS A 30 17.95 -9.15 10.36
N ASP A 31 17.99 -10.32 9.79
CA ASP A 31 18.88 -10.71 8.68
C ASP A 31 18.27 -10.41 7.30
N GLU A 32 16.99 -10.04 7.23
CA GLU A 32 16.37 -9.57 5.99
C GLU A 32 16.73 -8.10 5.74
N VAL A 33 17.81 -7.88 5.05
CA VAL A 33 18.31 -6.56 4.66
C VAL A 33 18.38 -6.42 3.15
N LEU A 34 18.34 -5.17 2.67
CA LEU A 34 18.50 -4.88 1.24
C LEU A 34 19.84 -5.39 0.73
N LYS A 35 19.81 -6.14 -0.38
CA LYS A 35 21.00 -6.66 -1.05
C LYS A 35 21.33 -5.83 -2.29
N MET A 36 22.60 -5.59 -2.51
CA MET A 36 23.08 -4.93 -3.73
C MET A 36 23.48 -5.98 -4.78
N PRO A 37 23.30 -5.66 -6.07
CA PRO A 37 22.69 -4.45 -6.61
C PRO A 37 21.16 -4.44 -6.43
N LEU A 38 20.57 -3.27 -6.21
CA LEU A 38 19.12 -3.11 -6.14
C LEU A 38 18.46 -3.46 -7.48
N PRO A 39 17.22 -4.01 -7.46
CA PRO A 39 16.52 -4.45 -8.66
C PRO A 39 16.24 -3.32 -9.65
N LEU A 40 15.98 -3.69 -10.91
CA LEU A 40 15.63 -2.82 -12.03
C LEU A 40 14.27 -3.27 -12.60
N PRO A 41 13.15 -3.00 -11.91
CA PRO A 41 11.85 -3.58 -12.26
C PRO A 41 11.17 -2.94 -13.48
N TYR A 42 11.66 -1.82 -13.97
CA TYR A 42 11.04 -1.03 -15.04
C TYR A 42 11.62 -1.41 -16.41
N ASN A 43 10.76 -1.63 -17.42
CA ASN A 43 11.13 -2.27 -18.69
C ASN A 43 10.77 -1.46 -19.93
N LYS A 44 10.45 -0.17 -19.79
CA LYS A 44 10.05 0.74 -20.89
C LYS A 44 8.79 0.32 -21.66
N LYS A 45 8.01 -0.61 -21.14
CA LYS A 45 6.75 -0.99 -21.75
C LYS A 45 5.75 0.16 -21.65
N GLU A 46 5.10 0.47 -22.77
CA GLU A 46 3.98 1.40 -22.79
C GLU A 46 2.67 0.66 -22.52
N TYR A 47 1.80 1.31 -21.77
CA TYR A 47 0.50 0.80 -21.37
C TYR A 47 -0.60 1.78 -21.76
N THR A 48 -1.75 1.24 -22.12
CA THR A 48 -2.99 2.00 -22.30
C THR A 48 -3.83 1.96 -21.01
N GLU A 49 -4.80 2.86 -20.85
CA GLU A 49 -5.78 2.79 -19.77
C GLU A 49 -6.51 1.45 -19.74
N LYS A 50 -6.80 0.88 -20.92
CA LYS A 50 -7.41 -0.45 -21.04
C LYS A 50 -6.52 -1.57 -20.47
N ASP A 51 -5.21 -1.48 -20.64
CA ASP A 51 -4.27 -2.44 -20.05
C ASP A 51 -4.27 -2.33 -18.54
N ILE A 52 -4.35 -1.11 -18.01
CA ILE A 52 -4.45 -0.85 -16.58
C ILE A 52 -5.74 -1.42 -16.00
N GLN A 53 -6.88 -1.15 -16.63
CA GLN A 53 -8.16 -1.70 -16.19
C GLN A 53 -8.17 -3.23 -16.25
N LYS A 54 -7.57 -3.81 -17.29
CA LYS A 54 -7.44 -5.27 -17.40
C LYS A 54 -6.56 -5.86 -16.29
N PHE A 55 -5.46 -5.20 -15.93
CA PHE A 55 -4.60 -5.60 -14.81
C PHE A 55 -5.38 -5.56 -13.49
N ILE A 56 -6.04 -4.43 -13.20
CA ILE A 56 -6.85 -4.26 -11.98
C ILE A 56 -7.91 -5.34 -11.87
N ASN A 57 -8.74 -5.51 -12.91
CA ASN A 57 -9.82 -6.49 -12.91
C ASN A 57 -9.31 -7.94 -12.76
N LYS A 58 -8.21 -8.28 -13.43
CA LYS A 58 -7.60 -9.61 -13.29
C LYS A 58 -7.11 -9.86 -11.87
N THR A 59 -6.45 -8.87 -11.25
CA THR A 59 -5.93 -8.97 -9.88
C THR A 59 -7.07 -9.15 -8.88
N ILE A 60 -8.15 -8.37 -9.00
CA ILE A 60 -9.34 -8.47 -8.15
C ILE A 60 -10.01 -9.83 -8.30
N ASN A 61 -10.15 -10.32 -9.53
CA ASN A 61 -10.71 -11.66 -9.81
C ASN A 61 -9.87 -12.80 -9.19
N ASN A 62 -8.58 -12.57 -8.98
CA ASN A 62 -7.70 -13.47 -8.25
C ASN A 62 -7.75 -13.27 -6.71
N SER A 63 -8.72 -12.51 -6.21
CA SER A 63 -8.89 -12.18 -4.78
C SER A 63 -7.70 -11.43 -4.17
N LYS A 64 -6.95 -10.68 -4.99
CA LYS A 64 -5.83 -9.82 -4.57
C LYS A 64 -6.14 -8.34 -4.77
N GLN A 65 -5.38 -7.50 -4.08
CA GLN A 65 -5.44 -6.05 -4.24
C GLN A 65 -4.40 -5.58 -5.26
N PRO A 66 -4.76 -4.72 -6.23
CA PRO A 66 -3.79 -4.18 -7.18
C PRO A 66 -2.87 -3.13 -6.54
N ILE A 67 -1.57 -3.20 -6.84
CA ILE A 67 -0.61 -2.12 -6.62
C ILE A 67 -0.05 -1.69 -7.97
N ILE A 68 -0.13 -0.40 -8.29
CA ILE A 68 0.50 0.20 -9.47
C ILE A 68 1.58 1.17 -9.01
N ILE A 69 2.78 1.03 -9.57
CA ILE A 69 3.94 1.85 -9.18
C ILE A 69 4.53 2.50 -10.42
N PHE A 70 4.36 3.81 -10.54
CA PHE A 70 5.04 4.60 -11.54
C PHE A 70 6.45 4.94 -11.07
N GLY A 71 7.44 4.75 -11.93
CA GLY A 71 8.83 5.02 -11.58
C GLY A 71 9.79 4.78 -12.73
N GLY A 72 11.07 4.60 -12.40
CA GLY A 72 12.10 4.30 -13.36
C GLY A 72 13.36 3.74 -12.73
N ASN A 73 14.15 2.98 -13.50
CA ASN A 73 15.38 2.34 -13.01
C ASN A 73 16.50 3.35 -12.64
N TRP A 74 16.37 4.60 -13.06
CA TRP A 74 17.27 5.70 -12.70
C TRP A 74 16.95 6.28 -11.29
N CYS A 75 15.76 6.01 -10.75
CA CYS A 75 15.27 6.54 -9.49
C CYS A 75 15.74 5.65 -8.32
N GLY A 76 16.53 6.20 -7.41
CA GLY A 76 17.05 5.47 -6.26
C GLY A 76 15.96 4.98 -5.33
N ASP A 77 14.95 5.82 -5.03
CA ASP A 77 13.82 5.47 -4.16
C ASP A 77 12.95 4.37 -4.77
N CYS A 78 12.74 4.41 -6.10
CA CYS A 78 12.02 3.38 -6.82
C CYS A 78 12.71 2.01 -6.69
N ARG A 79 14.04 1.99 -6.76
CA ARG A 79 14.83 0.77 -6.64
C ARG A 79 14.90 0.26 -5.21
N VAL A 80 14.96 1.17 -4.21
CA VAL A 80 14.87 0.79 -2.79
C VAL A 80 13.52 0.19 -2.48
N LEU A 81 12.43 0.80 -2.94
CA LEU A 81 11.07 0.24 -2.76
C LEU A 81 10.96 -1.15 -3.38
N ALA A 82 11.43 -1.33 -4.62
CA ALA A 82 11.43 -2.62 -5.29
C ALA A 82 12.31 -3.66 -4.58
N GLY A 83 13.46 -3.23 -4.04
CA GLY A 83 14.33 -4.09 -3.22
C GLY A 83 13.65 -4.52 -1.93
N THR A 84 12.94 -3.61 -1.28
CA THR A 84 12.15 -3.91 -0.07
C THR A 84 11.06 -4.93 -0.37
N PHE A 85 10.37 -4.81 -1.49
CA PHE A 85 9.35 -5.79 -1.92
C PHE A 85 9.92 -7.19 -2.20
N ASN A 86 11.22 -7.29 -2.49
CA ASN A 86 11.92 -8.56 -2.72
C ASN A 86 12.45 -9.22 -1.43
N LEU A 87 12.35 -8.58 -0.27
CA LEU A 87 12.69 -9.22 1.00
C LEU A 87 11.75 -10.43 1.21
N PRO A 88 12.28 -11.60 1.61
CA PRO A 88 11.50 -12.84 1.60
C PRO A 88 10.17 -12.76 2.34
N THR A 89 10.16 -12.16 3.54
CA THR A 89 8.93 -12.00 4.34
C THR A 89 7.93 -11.07 3.66
N ILE A 90 8.40 -9.93 3.14
CA ILE A 90 7.53 -8.96 2.42
C ILE A 90 7.02 -9.58 1.14
N LYS A 91 7.91 -10.21 0.37
CA LYS A 91 7.51 -10.86 -0.89
C LYS A 91 6.42 -11.91 -0.67
N LYS A 92 6.57 -12.77 0.34
CA LYS A 92 5.55 -13.77 0.69
C LYS A 92 4.21 -13.13 1.04
N PHE A 93 4.23 -12.01 1.78
CA PHE A 93 3.03 -11.26 2.12
C PHE A 93 2.40 -10.62 0.89
N LEU A 94 3.19 -9.93 0.05
CA LEU A 94 2.69 -9.32 -1.18
C LEU A 94 2.14 -10.36 -2.15
N ASP A 95 2.84 -11.48 -2.36
CA ASP A 95 2.39 -12.57 -3.22
C ASP A 95 1.04 -13.16 -2.77
N LYS A 96 0.74 -13.11 -1.47
CA LYS A 96 -0.54 -13.57 -0.92
C LYS A 96 -1.68 -12.57 -1.13
N HIS A 97 -1.41 -11.28 -0.91
CA HIS A 97 -2.46 -10.26 -0.78
C HIS A 97 -2.54 -9.31 -1.98
N TYR A 98 -1.44 -9.14 -2.71
CA TYR A 98 -1.31 -8.12 -3.75
C TYR A 98 -0.85 -8.71 -5.10
N GLU A 99 -1.09 -7.97 -6.16
CA GLU A 99 -0.37 -8.10 -7.44
C GLU A 99 0.20 -6.73 -7.80
N VAL A 100 1.50 -6.67 -8.11
CA VAL A 100 2.24 -5.43 -8.31
C VAL A 100 2.55 -5.23 -9.79
N LEU A 101 2.20 -4.05 -10.33
CA LEU A 101 2.56 -3.60 -11.67
C LEU A 101 3.50 -2.41 -11.59
N HIS A 102 4.72 -2.55 -12.12
CA HIS A 102 5.63 -1.43 -12.30
C HIS A 102 5.44 -0.79 -13.68
N ILE A 103 5.21 0.51 -13.71
CA ILE A 103 5.04 1.31 -14.93
C ILE A 103 6.22 2.26 -15.05
N ASP A 104 7.01 2.06 -16.12
CA ASP A 104 8.15 2.92 -16.41
C ASP A 104 7.67 4.28 -16.94
N VAL A 105 8.12 5.35 -16.36
CA VAL A 105 7.85 6.72 -16.83
C VAL A 105 9.00 7.26 -17.71
N GLY A 106 10.00 6.43 -18.03
CA GLY A 106 11.23 6.89 -18.67
C GLY A 106 11.88 7.97 -17.79
N ARG A 107 12.23 9.10 -18.40
CA ARG A 107 12.55 10.33 -17.65
C ARG A 107 11.41 11.35 -17.72
N TYR A 108 10.18 10.87 -17.45
CA TYR A 108 8.90 11.57 -17.63
C TYR A 108 8.55 11.80 -19.10
N GLU A 109 8.75 10.76 -19.91
CA GLU A 109 8.57 10.76 -21.38
C GLU A 109 7.53 9.75 -21.84
N ILE A 110 7.39 8.61 -21.13
CA ILE A 110 6.48 7.53 -21.49
C ILE A 110 5.44 7.31 -20.37
N ASN A 111 4.27 6.77 -20.71
CA ASN A 111 3.17 6.49 -19.78
C ASN A 111 2.67 7.71 -18.96
N MET A 112 2.99 8.93 -19.38
CA MET A 112 2.61 10.15 -18.64
C MET A 112 1.11 10.41 -18.69
N ASN A 113 0.43 10.00 -19.76
CA ASN A 113 -1.02 10.02 -19.86
C ASN A 113 -1.71 9.20 -18.78
N LEU A 114 -1.08 8.11 -18.30
CA LEU A 114 -1.59 7.31 -17.19
C LEU A 114 -1.45 8.02 -15.85
N MET A 115 -0.39 8.80 -15.64
CA MET A 115 -0.29 9.66 -14.46
C MET A 115 -1.41 10.70 -14.45
N GLU A 116 -1.69 11.33 -15.59
CA GLU A 116 -2.82 12.26 -15.76
C GLU A 116 -4.17 11.58 -15.50
N TYR A 117 -4.37 10.38 -16.05
CA TYR A 117 -5.56 9.56 -15.82
C TYR A 117 -5.85 9.32 -14.34
N PHE A 118 -4.81 9.14 -13.51
CA PHE A 118 -4.93 8.99 -12.07
C PHE A 118 -4.82 10.31 -11.30
N ASN A 119 -4.83 11.46 -11.97
CA ASN A 119 -4.66 12.79 -11.36
C ASN A 119 -3.39 12.91 -10.51
N ILE A 120 -2.29 12.31 -10.97
CA ILE A 120 -1.00 12.35 -10.28
C ILE A 120 -0.17 13.53 -10.79
N PRO A 121 0.18 14.51 -9.94
CA PRO A 121 1.04 15.62 -10.31
C PRO A 121 2.45 15.14 -10.70
N ARG A 122 2.92 15.56 -11.89
CA ARG A 122 4.25 15.21 -12.40
C ARG A 122 5.38 15.75 -11.52
N GLU A 123 5.21 16.95 -10.98
CA GLU A 123 6.23 17.72 -10.27
C GLU A 123 6.62 17.13 -8.91
N GLU A 124 5.80 16.24 -8.37
CA GLU A 124 6.04 15.67 -7.05
C GLU A 124 6.96 14.43 -7.05
N GLY A 125 7.52 14.05 -8.19
CA GLY A 125 8.51 12.98 -8.32
C GLY A 125 7.95 11.57 -8.34
N VAL A 126 8.84 10.58 -8.31
CA VAL A 126 8.56 9.14 -8.28
C VAL A 126 9.41 8.47 -7.19
N PRO A 127 8.98 7.28 -6.66
CA PRO A 127 7.86 6.45 -7.12
C PRO A 127 6.51 7.02 -6.75
N ARG A 128 5.50 6.81 -7.60
CA ARG A 128 4.09 7.01 -7.27
C ARG A 128 3.45 5.67 -7.08
N VAL A 129 2.88 5.44 -5.93
CA VAL A 129 2.29 4.15 -5.55
C VAL A 129 0.78 4.32 -5.41
N LEU A 130 0.02 3.54 -6.15
CA LEU A 130 -1.43 3.46 -6.07
C LEU A 130 -1.79 2.07 -5.55
N VAL A 131 -2.57 2.03 -4.48
CA VAL A 131 -3.08 0.79 -3.88
C VAL A 131 -4.59 0.79 -3.97
N PHE A 132 -5.14 -0.25 -4.57
CA PHE A 132 -6.59 -0.40 -4.73
C PHE A 132 -7.13 -1.49 -3.81
N ASP A 133 -8.40 -1.35 -3.42
CA ASP A 133 -9.14 -2.43 -2.75
C ASP A 133 -9.73 -3.42 -3.77
N LYS A 134 -10.42 -4.43 -3.26
CA LYS A 134 -11.12 -5.45 -4.09
C LYS A 134 -12.37 -4.91 -4.80
N ASN A 135 -12.80 -3.68 -4.51
CA ASN A 135 -13.90 -2.98 -5.17
C ASN A 135 -13.41 -1.93 -6.18
N ASN A 136 -12.09 -1.93 -6.49
CA ASN A 136 -11.45 -0.96 -7.37
C ASN A 136 -11.46 0.49 -6.84
N ASN A 137 -11.51 0.69 -5.53
CA ASN A 137 -11.34 2.00 -4.94
C ASN A 137 -9.86 2.26 -4.65
N LEU A 138 -9.36 3.44 -4.99
CA LEU A 138 -8.01 3.88 -4.66
C LEU A 138 -7.93 4.24 -3.17
N LEU A 139 -7.20 3.44 -2.39
CA LEU A 139 -7.11 3.56 -0.92
C LEU A 139 -6.23 4.71 -0.45
N ASN A 140 -5.23 5.09 -1.24
CA ASN A 140 -4.17 6.01 -0.84
C ASN A 140 -4.07 7.26 -1.73
N SER A 141 -5.18 7.80 -2.20
CA SER A 141 -5.23 8.96 -3.11
C SER A 141 -4.47 10.19 -2.59
N SER A 142 -4.45 10.43 -1.28
CA SER A 142 -3.74 11.55 -0.64
C SER A 142 -2.25 11.29 -0.38
N SER A 143 -1.78 10.05 -0.50
CA SER A 143 -0.42 9.63 -0.13
C SER A 143 0.31 8.84 -1.23
N THR A 144 -0.06 9.04 -2.50
CA THR A 144 0.59 8.34 -3.63
C THR A 144 2.09 8.59 -3.72
N LYS A 145 2.58 9.73 -3.17
CA LYS A 145 3.99 10.14 -3.13
C LYS A 145 4.76 9.69 -1.89
N GLU A 146 4.15 8.96 -0.98
CA GLU A 146 4.74 8.58 0.32
C GLU A 146 6.17 8.03 0.18
N TRP A 147 6.41 7.26 -0.87
CA TRP A 147 7.68 6.54 -1.05
C TRP A 147 8.69 7.24 -1.96
N THR A 148 8.48 8.52 -2.31
CA THR A 148 9.52 9.34 -2.97
C THR A 148 10.74 9.58 -2.08
N THR A 149 10.67 9.17 -0.82
CA THR A 149 11.75 9.20 0.18
C THR A 149 12.07 7.79 0.72
N ALA A 150 11.84 6.73 -0.07
CA ALA A 150 12.02 5.34 0.38
C ALA A 150 13.44 5.03 0.87
N ARG A 151 14.47 5.73 0.35
CA ARG A 151 15.86 5.59 0.79
C ARG A 151 16.09 5.98 2.25
N ASP A 152 15.28 6.89 2.77
CA ASP A 152 15.39 7.44 4.11
C ASP A 152 14.47 6.71 5.11
N ARG A 153 13.80 5.65 4.67
CA ARG A 153 12.81 4.90 5.45
C ARG A 153 13.33 3.52 5.82
N LYS A 154 12.89 3.02 6.97
CA LYS A 154 13.13 1.62 7.35
C LYS A 154 12.25 0.69 6.51
N GLN A 155 12.77 -0.48 6.14
CA GLN A 155 12.01 -1.49 5.40
C GLN A 155 10.76 -1.95 6.15
N GLN A 156 10.83 -1.98 7.50
CA GLN A 156 9.68 -2.29 8.34
C GLN A 156 8.57 -1.24 8.20
N ASP A 157 8.90 0.06 8.14
CA ASP A 157 7.89 1.13 7.99
C ASP A 157 7.19 1.02 6.62
N ILE A 158 7.96 0.70 5.57
CA ILE A 158 7.41 0.41 4.24
C ILE A 158 6.46 -0.80 4.32
N PHE A 159 6.88 -1.87 4.99
CA PHE A 159 6.07 -3.08 5.13
C PHE A 159 4.78 -2.83 5.91
N ASN A 160 4.87 -2.12 7.05
CA ASN A 160 3.70 -1.77 7.86
C ASN A 160 2.66 -0.98 7.08
N TYR A 161 3.09 -0.06 6.21
CA TYR A 161 2.18 0.68 5.34
C TYR A 161 1.32 -0.25 4.47
N PHE A 162 1.92 -1.26 3.83
CA PHE A 162 1.17 -2.21 3.00
C PHE A 162 0.34 -3.20 3.84
N GLN A 163 0.77 -3.52 5.06
CA GLN A 163 -0.03 -4.32 5.99
C GLN A 163 -1.31 -3.55 6.39
N ASN A 164 -1.22 -2.25 6.60
CA ASN A 164 -2.36 -1.39 6.96
C ASN A 164 -3.38 -1.21 5.82
N LEU A 165 -2.99 -1.40 4.57
CA LEU A 165 -3.87 -1.20 3.41
C LEU A 165 -4.58 -2.49 2.96
N ILE A 166 -4.42 -3.60 3.70
CA ILE A 166 -5.20 -4.81 3.44
C ILE A 166 -6.67 -4.56 3.76
N THR A 167 -7.52 -4.89 2.81
CA THR A 167 -8.98 -4.94 2.98
C THR A 167 -9.46 -6.38 2.93
N GLU A 168 -10.41 -6.74 3.78
CA GLU A 168 -11.03 -8.07 3.82
C GLU A 168 -11.94 -8.35 2.61
#